data_081766ba02ecfe15b9df54df9f487575
#
_entry.id   081766ba02ecfe15b9df54df9f487575
#
_cell.length_a   1.000
_cell.length_b   1.000
_cell.length_c   1.000
_cell.angle_alpha   90.00
_cell.angle_beta   90.00
_cell.angle_gamma   90.00
#
_symmetry.space_group_name_H-M   'P 1'
#
loop_
_entity.id
_entity.type
_entity.pdbx_description
1 polymer ?
#
loop_
_entity_poly.entity_id
_entity_poly.type
_entity_poly.pdbx_seq_one_letter_code
_entity_poly.pdbx_strand_id
1 'polypeptide(L)'
;MSDSDTGRASRLVVAAAVLDNLEHPTTLLCAARSYPPEHAGQFELPGGKVEPAERPEQALARELDEEIGLSVRLGPELVVPRQLAVAAPPNNGPGDDAPAWPAMHGFRMRVWLAEPAHPGERGRAGGDHQRLEWVRLDPPDQLRRLPWLEADLPIIDAFVVRLGR
;
A
#
# COMPACT_ATOMS: atom_id res chain seq x y z
N MET A 1 -7.87 -1.72 33.27
CA MET A 1 -7.24 -0.84 32.29
C MET A 1 -6.66 -1.66 31.19
N SER A 2 -7.17 -1.45 30.04
CA SER A 2 -7.01 -2.32 28.91
C SER A 2 -5.67 -2.11 28.19
N ASP A 3 -4.78 -3.08 28.28
CA ASP A 3 -3.59 -3.21 27.46
C ASP A 3 -3.93 -3.46 25.97
N SER A 4 -5.22 -3.48 25.63
CA SER A 4 -5.68 -3.84 24.29
C SER A 4 -5.61 -2.70 23.27
N ASP A 5 -5.44 -1.46 23.73
CA ASP A 5 -5.45 -0.29 22.82
C ASP A 5 -4.04 0.09 22.33
N THR A 6 -3.03 -0.14 23.14
CA THR A 6 -1.64 0.13 22.77
C THR A 6 -1.12 -0.83 21.70
N GLY A 7 -1.62 -2.06 21.66
CA GLY A 7 -1.24 -3.03 20.64
C GLY A 7 -1.80 -2.73 19.24
N ARG A 8 -2.95 -2.05 19.15
CA ARG A 8 -3.57 -1.68 17.89
C ARG A 8 -2.92 -0.46 17.24
N ALA A 9 -2.57 0.54 18.05
CA ALA A 9 -1.97 1.78 17.56
C ALA A 9 -0.57 1.59 16.97
N SER A 10 0.10 0.46 17.25
CA SER A 10 1.44 0.17 16.74
C SER A 10 1.44 -0.85 15.59
N ARG A 11 0.26 -1.35 15.17
CA ARG A 11 0.17 -2.37 14.14
C ARG A 11 0.73 -1.87 12.81
N LEU A 12 1.60 -2.69 12.22
CA LEU A 12 2.16 -2.40 10.90
C LEU A 12 1.30 -3.04 9.81
N VAL A 13 0.94 -2.22 8.83
CA VAL A 13 0.37 -2.67 7.57
C VAL A 13 1.35 -2.34 6.45
N VAL A 14 1.23 -3.05 5.34
CA VAL A 14 2.07 -2.88 4.16
C VAL A 14 1.20 -2.68 2.93
N ALA A 15 1.69 -1.91 1.98
CA ALA A 15 1.01 -1.69 0.71
C ALA A 15 2.03 -1.58 -0.43
N ALA A 16 1.57 -1.83 -1.64
CA ALA A 16 2.40 -1.71 -2.83
C ALA A 16 1.82 -0.72 -3.83
N ALA A 17 2.68 0.16 -4.33
CA ALA A 17 2.42 0.89 -5.55
C ALA A 17 2.87 0.00 -6.71
N VAL A 18 1.94 -0.82 -7.22
CA VAL A 18 2.22 -1.79 -8.28
C VAL A 18 2.16 -1.11 -9.62
N LEU A 19 3.30 -0.99 -10.27
CA LEU A 19 3.45 -0.44 -11.62
C LEU A 19 3.44 -1.58 -12.63
N ASP A 20 3.03 -1.29 -13.86
CA ASP A 20 3.14 -2.26 -14.95
C ASP A 20 4.60 -2.65 -15.23
N ASN A 21 5.52 -1.70 -15.05
CA ASN A 21 6.96 -1.91 -15.22
C ASN A 21 7.73 -0.91 -14.34
N LEU A 22 8.70 -1.38 -13.57
CA LEU A 22 9.48 -0.52 -12.67
C LEU A 22 10.43 0.41 -13.41
N GLU A 23 10.99 -0.02 -14.54
CA GLU A 23 11.93 0.79 -15.32
C GLU A 23 11.22 1.84 -16.18
N HIS A 24 10.09 1.46 -16.78
CA HIS A 24 9.32 2.32 -17.68
C HIS A 24 7.85 2.30 -17.29
N PRO A 25 7.49 2.89 -16.14
CA PRO A 25 6.12 2.81 -15.65
C PRO A 25 5.16 3.64 -16.49
N THR A 26 4.02 3.04 -16.84
CA THR A 26 2.94 3.71 -17.57
C THR A 26 1.61 3.69 -16.83
N THR A 27 1.39 2.68 -15.98
CA THR A 27 0.15 2.55 -15.20
C THR A 27 0.43 2.12 -13.76
N LEU A 28 -0.48 2.52 -12.88
CA LEU A 28 -0.50 2.12 -11.46
C LEU A 28 -1.76 1.32 -11.17
N LEU A 29 -1.60 0.22 -10.45
CA LEU A 29 -2.72 -0.60 -9.99
C LEU A 29 -3.41 0.07 -8.81
N CYS A 30 -4.70 0.36 -8.96
CA CYS A 30 -5.54 0.97 -7.94
C CYS A 30 -6.68 0.01 -7.59
N ALA A 31 -6.89 -0.24 -6.31
CA ALA A 31 -7.90 -1.17 -5.83
C ALA A 31 -9.07 -0.41 -5.21
N ALA A 32 -10.28 -0.61 -5.73
CA ALA A 32 -11.48 0.01 -5.19
C ALA A 32 -12.11 -0.90 -4.13
N ARG A 33 -12.36 -0.35 -2.95
CA ARG A 33 -12.94 -1.08 -1.83
C ARG A 33 -14.43 -1.37 -2.07
N SER A 34 -14.87 -2.53 -1.60
CA SER A 34 -16.28 -2.90 -1.54
C SER A 34 -16.85 -2.75 -0.13
N TYR A 35 -16.00 -2.74 0.89
CA TYR A 35 -16.38 -2.75 2.31
C TYR A 35 -15.38 -1.96 3.15
N PRO A 36 -15.78 -1.31 4.25
CA PRO A 36 -17.16 -1.16 4.70
C PRO A 36 -17.95 -0.19 3.80
N PRO A 37 -19.31 -0.14 3.91
CA PRO A 37 -20.14 0.67 3.01
C PRO A 37 -19.73 2.14 2.89
N GLU A 38 -19.28 2.75 3.98
CA GLU A 38 -18.83 4.16 3.99
C GLU A 38 -17.58 4.41 3.15
N HIS A 39 -16.82 3.35 2.81
CA HIS A 39 -15.61 3.42 1.98
C HIS A 39 -15.77 2.73 0.62
N ALA A 40 -16.97 2.19 0.34
CA ALA A 40 -17.20 1.51 -0.92
C ALA A 40 -17.00 2.46 -2.12
N GLY A 41 -16.22 2.01 -3.11
CA GLY A 41 -15.86 2.79 -4.28
C GLY A 41 -14.62 3.67 -4.11
N GLN A 42 -14.12 3.85 -2.89
CA GLN A 42 -12.85 4.55 -2.68
C GLN A 42 -11.68 3.65 -3.03
N PHE A 43 -10.62 4.26 -3.53
CA PHE A 43 -9.42 3.56 -3.94
C PHE A 43 -8.36 3.52 -2.84
N GLU A 44 -7.57 2.46 -2.84
CA GLU A 44 -6.38 2.32 -2.01
C GLU A 44 -5.30 1.55 -2.78
N LEU A 45 -4.07 1.65 -2.30
CA LEU A 45 -3.01 0.76 -2.74
C LEU A 45 -3.24 -0.63 -2.11
N PRO A 46 -3.10 -1.72 -2.87
CA PRO A 46 -3.31 -3.05 -2.33
C PRO A 46 -2.24 -3.43 -1.31
N GLY A 47 -2.65 -4.18 -0.30
CA GLY A 47 -1.76 -4.64 0.77
C GLY A 47 -2.55 -5.25 1.91
N GLY A 48 -1.96 -5.28 3.10
CA GLY A 48 -2.61 -5.84 4.27
C GLY A 48 -1.73 -5.79 5.52
N LYS A 49 -2.13 -6.55 6.52
CA LYS A 49 -1.49 -6.56 7.83
C LYS A 49 -0.29 -7.50 7.87
N VAL A 50 0.77 -7.08 8.56
CA VAL A 50 1.91 -7.93 8.84
C VAL A 50 1.55 -8.89 9.97
N GLU A 51 1.74 -10.19 9.76
CA GLU A 51 1.51 -11.22 10.75
C GLU A 51 2.68 -11.34 11.74
N PRO A 52 2.47 -11.87 12.95
CA PRO A 52 3.57 -12.10 13.90
C PRO A 52 4.70 -12.93 13.28
N ALA A 53 5.93 -12.55 13.55
CA ALA A 53 7.15 -13.17 13.04
C ALA A 53 7.36 -13.09 11.53
N GLU A 54 6.51 -12.37 10.80
CA GLU A 54 6.62 -12.12 9.37
C GLU A 54 7.37 -10.80 9.13
N ARG A 55 8.27 -10.77 8.15
CA ARG A 55 8.90 -9.53 7.72
C ARG A 55 7.93 -8.72 6.85
N PRO A 56 8.03 -7.38 6.84
CA PRO A 56 7.13 -6.55 6.04
C PRO A 56 7.07 -6.93 4.55
N GLU A 57 8.21 -7.22 3.93
CA GLU A 57 8.29 -7.59 2.52
C GLU A 57 7.61 -8.94 2.23
N GLN A 58 7.73 -9.89 3.16
CA GLN A 58 7.05 -11.19 3.07
C GLN A 58 5.54 -11.02 3.20
N ALA A 59 5.11 -10.19 4.15
CA ALA A 59 3.69 -9.88 4.33
C ALA A 59 3.09 -9.27 3.05
N LEU A 60 3.81 -8.35 2.44
CA LEU A 60 3.34 -7.69 1.23
C LEU A 60 3.17 -8.67 0.08
N ALA A 61 4.15 -9.53 -0.16
CA ALA A 61 4.06 -10.55 -1.19
C ALA A 61 2.88 -11.50 -0.94
N ARG A 62 2.70 -11.94 0.29
CA ARG A 62 1.60 -12.82 0.68
C ARG A 62 0.24 -12.14 0.48
N GLU A 63 0.08 -10.91 0.95
CA GLU A 63 -1.17 -10.17 0.85
C GLU A 63 -1.58 -9.93 -0.62
N LEU A 64 -0.64 -9.57 -1.47
CA LEU A 64 -0.93 -9.35 -2.89
C LEU A 64 -1.35 -10.66 -3.59
N ASP A 65 -0.73 -11.76 -3.22
CA ASP A 65 -1.13 -13.07 -3.76
C ASP A 65 -2.52 -13.47 -3.28
N GLU A 66 -2.81 -13.33 -1.98
CA GLU A 66 -4.10 -13.69 -1.39
C GLU A 66 -5.23 -12.77 -1.85
N GLU A 67 -5.02 -11.46 -1.85
CA GLU A 67 -6.09 -10.48 -2.08
C GLU A 67 -6.40 -10.28 -3.57
N ILE A 68 -5.39 -10.25 -4.41
CA ILE A 68 -5.57 -9.92 -5.84
C ILE A 68 -4.95 -10.94 -6.78
N GLY A 69 -4.45 -12.06 -6.26
CA GLY A 69 -3.89 -13.14 -7.08
C GLY A 69 -2.69 -12.73 -7.92
N LEU A 70 -1.88 -11.80 -7.41
CA LEU A 70 -0.75 -11.24 -8.15
C LEU A 70 0.56 -11.52 -7.43
N SER A 71 1.46 -12.25 -8.08
CA SER A 71 2.85 -12.37 -7.65
C SER A 71 3.61 -11.15 -8.12
N VAL A 72 4.39 -10.54 -7.24
CA VAL A 72 5.10 -9.29 -7.54
C VAL A 72 6.58 -9.40 -7.27
N ARG A 73 7.35 -8.58 -7.98
CA ARG A 73 8.74 -8.29 -7.66
C ARG A 73 8.78 -6.90 -7.01
N LEU A 74 9.34 -6.84 -5.80
CA LEU A 74 9.43 -5.58 -5.07
C LEU A 74 10.59 -4.74 -5.58
N GLY A 75 10.34 -3.46 -5.74
CA GLY A 75 11.33 -2.43 -6.00
C GLY A 75 11.69 -1.68 -4.72
N PRO A 76 12.12 -0.41 -4.86
CA PRO A 76 12.47 0.41 -3.70
C PRO A 76 11.26 0.77 -2.84
N GLU A 77 11.51 1.00 -1.57
CA GLU A 77 10.49 1.50 -0.66
C GLU A 77 10.18 2.96 -0.98
N LEU A 78 8.90 3.31 -0.94
CA LEU A 78 8.46 4.71 -0.98
C LEU A 78 8.53 5.24 0.45
N VAL A 79 9.65 5.87 0.76
CA VAL A 79 9.96 6.30 2.13
C VAL A 79 9.09 7.49 2.52
N VAL A 80 8.51 7.41 3.72
CA VAL A 80 7.69 8.48 4.27
C VAL A 80 8.51 9.76 4.49
N PRO A 81 7.98 10.94 4.12
CA PRO A 81 8.65 12.20 4.48
C PRO A 81 8.76 12.36 5.98
N ARG A 82 9.85 12.97 6.43
CA ARG A 82 10.18 13.12 7.85
C ARG A 82 9.05 13.72 8.67
N GLN A 83 8.37 14.73 8.14
CA GLN A 83 7.29 15.43 8.83
C GLN A 83 6.02 14.61 9.01
N LEU A 84 5.85 13.52 8.26
CA LEU A 84 4.71 12.61 8.37
C LEU A 84 5.06 11.30 9.07
N ALA A 85 6.34 11.05 9.30
CA ALA A 85 6.82 9.74 9.74
C ALA A 85 6.34 9.37 11.15
N VAL A 86 5.87 8.13 11.26
CA VAL A 86 5.56 7.49 12.55
C VAL A 86 6.68 6.51 12.86
N ALA A 87 7.32 6.69 14.01
CA ALA A 87 8.44 5.85 14.42
C ALA A 87 7.98 4.42 14.74
N ALA A 88 8.84 3.46 14.46
CA ALA A 88 8.61 2.09 14.87
C ALA A 88 8.74 1.99 16.41
N PRO A 89 7.83 1.28 17.08
CA PRO A 89 7.98 1.02 18.51
C PRO A 89 9.21 0.15 18.80
N PRO A 90 9.82 0.28 19.97
CA PRO A 90 10.91 -0.61 20.36
C PRO A 90 10.44 -2.06 20.47
N ASN A 91 11.32 -2.99 20.13
CA ASN A 91 11.07 -4.44 20.23
C ASN A 91 9.87 -4.92 19.40
N ASN A 92 9.69 -4.32 18.24
CA ASN A 92 8.64 -4.74 17.31
C ASN A 92 9.10 -5.97 16.50
N GLY A 93 8.19 -6.48 15.63
CA GLY A 93 8.46 -7.66 14.84
C GLY A 93 9.67 -7.55 13.89
N PRO A 94 10.10 -8.66 13.28
CA PRO A 94 11.29 -8.68 12.43
C PRO A 94 11.13 -7.72 11.23
N GLY A 95 12.16 -6.90 11.00
CA GLY A 95 12.18 -5.95 9.89
C GLY A 95 11.31 -4.69 10.09
N ASP A 96 10.61 -4.57 11.20
CA ASP A 96 9.84 -3.37 11.54
C ASP A 96 10.72 -2.39 12.33
N ASP A 97 11.69 -1.83 11.65
CA ASP A 97 12.76 -1.00 12.22
C ASP A 97 12.87 0.35 11.52
N ALA A 98 11.89 0.72 10.73
CA ALA A 98 11.91 1.95 9.93
C ALA A 98 10.66 2.80 10.17
N PRO A 99 10.77 4.13 9.94
CA PRO A 99 9.60 5.01 9.99
C PRO A 99 8.55 4.60 8.97
N ALA A 100 7.29 4.86 9.30
CA ALA A 100 6.15 4.46 8.48
C ALA A 100 5.19 5.63 8.26
N TRP A 101 4.34 5.50 7.25
CA TRP A 101 3.24 6.40 6.98
C TRP A 101 2.15 6.23 8.03
N PRO A 102 1.46 7.30 8.44
CA PRO A 102 0.22 7.16 9.20
C PRO A 102 -0.82 6.42 8.36
N ALA A 103 -1.52 5.49 8.97
CA ALA A 103 -2.57 4.72 8.32
C ALA A 103 -3.89 4.83 9.09
N MET A 104 -4.95 4.25 8.53
CA MET A 104 -6.26 4.23 9.18
C MET A 104 -6.18 3.52 10.53
N HIS A 105 -7.06 3.87 11.44
CA HIS A 105 -7.19 3.25 12.77
C HIS A 105 -5.94 3.36 13.65
N GLY A 106 -5.09 4.38 13.40
CA GLY A 106 -3.84 4.54 14.14
C GLY A 106 -2.76 3.53 13.76
N PHE A 107 -2.94 2.77 12.70
CA PHE A 107 -1.93 1.85 12.19
C PHE A 107 -0.79 2.61 11.54
N ARG A 108 0.33 1.92 11.34
CA ARG A 108 1.49 2.42 10.59
C ARG A 108 1.57 1.65 9.27
N MET A 109 1.93 2.31 8.18
CA MET A 109 2.01 1.69 6.86
C MET A 109 3.38 1.91 6.23
N ARG A 110 3.99 0.84 5.71
CA ARG A 110 5.15 0.94 4.84
C ARG A 110 4.74 0.58 3.42
N VAL A 111 5.30 1.29 2.45
CA VAL A 111 4.89 1.19 1.04
C VAL A 111 6.11 0.90 0.17
N TRP A 112 5.99 -0.05 -0.73
CA TRP A 112 7.01 -0.37 -1.72
C TRP A 112 6.48 -0.17 -3.13
N LEU A 113 7.35 0.24 -4.03
CA LEU A 113 7.08 0.11 -5.46
C LEU A 113 7.23 -1.37 -5.83
N ALA A 114 6.44 -1.81 -6.79
CA ALA A 114 6.45 -3.21 -7.23
C ALA A 114 6.06 -3.31 -8.70
N GLU A 115 6.32 -4.46 -9.30
CA GLU A 115 5.79 -4.80 -10.61
C GLU A 115 5.35 -6.28 -10.61
N PRO A 116 4.45 -6.70 -11.52
CA PRO A 116 4.11 -8.12 -11.64
C PRO A 116 5.37 -8.94 -11.89
N ALA A 117 5.48 -10.09 -11.21
CA ALA A 117 6.62 -11.00 -11.39
C ALA A 117 6.65 -11.58 -12.81
N HIS A 118 5.48 -11.71 -13.43
CA HIS A 118 5.34 -12.14 -14.82
C HIS A 118 4.73 -11.00 -15.63
N PRO A 119 5.44 -10.49 -16.65
CA PRO A 119 4.96 -9.36 -17.44
C PRO A 119 3.57 -9.59 -18.01
N GLY A 120 2.72 -8.58 -17.92
CA GLY A 120 1.36 -8.63 -18.43
C GLY A 120 0.31 -9.19 -17.49
N GLU A 121 0.70 -9.76 -16.35
CA GLU A 121 -0.27 -10.16 -15.33
C GLU A 121 -0.94 -8.93 -14.72
N ARG A 122 -2.26 -9.03 -14.52
CA ARG A 122 -3.10 -7.90 -14.10
C ARG A 122 -3.68 -8.05 -12.71
N GLY A 123 -3.66 -9.26 -12.13
CA GLY A 123 -4.40 -9.53 -10.89
C GLY A 123 -5.90 -9.59 -11.13
N ARG A 124 -6.65 -9.84 -10.06
CA ARG A 124 -8.10 -9.86 -10.07
C ARG A 124 -8.63 -9.34 -8.73
N ALA A 125 -9.81 -8.68 -8.79
CA ALA A 125 -10.48 -8.23 -7.58
C ALA A 125 -10.90 -9.42 -6.71
N GLY A 126 -10.75 -9.27 -5.40
CA GLY A 126 -11.14 -10.28 -4.41
C GLY A 126 -11.11 -9.67 -3.02
N GLY A 127 -11.53 -10.45 -2.01
CA GLY A 127 -11.57 -9.96 -0.64
C GLY A 127 -12.43 -8.71 -0.50
N ASP A 128 -11.84 -7.65 0.01
CA ASP A 128 -12.52 -6.37 0.26
C ASP A 128 -12.54 -5.42 -0.95
N HIS A 129 -12.09 -5.89 -2.12
CA HIS A 129 -12.04 -5.07 -3.33
C HIS A 129 -13.12 -5.47 -4.32
N GLN A 130 -13.86 -4.48 -4.84
CA GLN A 130 -14.89 -4.70 -5.85
C GLN A 130 -14.32 -4.66 -7.27
N ARG A 131 -13.21 -3.96 -7.49
CA ARG A 131 -12.56 -3.89 -8.79
C ARG A 131 -11.11 -3.44 -8.65
N LEU A 132 -10.31 -3.79 -9.66
CA LEU A 132 -8.96 -3.28 -9.85
C LEU A 132 -8.94 -2.42 -11.10
N GLU A 133 -8.22 -1.30 -11.06
CA GLU A 133 -8.01 -0.44 -12.21
C GLU A 133 -6.52 -0.17 -12.38
N TRP A 134 -6.03 -0.35 -13.60
CA TRP A 134 -4.69 0.07 -13.99
C TRP A 134 -4.81 1.48 -14.59
N VAL A 135 -4.48 2.46 -13.78
CA VAL A 135 -4.69 3.88 -14.12
C VAL A 135 -3.42 4.46 -14.74
N ARG A 136 -3.58 5.17 -15.85
CA ARG A 136 -2.45 5.80 -16.55
C ARG A 136 -1.81 6.87 -15.68
N LEU A 137 -0.48 6.90 -15.73
CA LEU A 137 0.30 7.89 -14.99
C LEU A 137 0.35 9.25 -15.70
N ASP A 138 0.07 9.30 -16.99
CA ASP A 138 -0.01 10.53 -17.79
C ASP A 138 -1.42 10.76 -18.30
N PRO A 139 -1.98 11.94 -18.08
CA PRO A 139 -1.45 13.02 -17.23
C PRO A 139 -1.55 12.67 -15.74
N PRO A 140 -0.62 13.17 -14.90
CA PRO A 140 -0.56 12.76 -13.47
C PRO A 140 -1.79 13.16 -12.65
N ASP A 141 -2.53 14.15 -13.10
CA ASP A 141 -3.76 14.57 -12.41
C ASP A 141 -4.88 13.52 -12.50
N GLN A 142 -4.86 12.60 -13.47
CA GLN A 142 -5.82 11.49 -13.50
C GLN A 142 -5.74 10.67 -12.21
N LEU A 143 -4.53 10.36 -11.77
CA LEU A 143 -4.31 9.59 -10.56
C LEU A 143 -4.81 10.34 -9.32
N ARG A 144 -4.52 11.64 -9.25
CA ARG A 144 -4.95 12.47 -8.12
C ARG A 144 -6.46 12.68 -8.05
N ARG A 145 -7.18 12.55 -9.16
CA ARG A 145 -8.63 12.73 -9.22
C ARG A 145 -9.43 11.53 -8.72
N LEU A 146 -8.77 10.38 -8.55
CA LEU A 146 -9.48 9.22 -8.02
C LEU A 146 -9.89 9.46 -6.57
N PRO A 147 -11.04 8.90 -6.15
CA PRO A 147 -11.50 9.03 -4.76
C PRO A 147 -10.71 8.09 -3.83
N TRP A 148 -9.48 8.50 -3.49
CA TRP A 148 -8.63 7.74 -2.60
C TRP A 148 -9.14 7.76 -1.16
N LEU A 149 -8.87 6.69 -0.41
CA LEU A 149 -8.94 6.75 1.04
C LEU A 149 -8.03 7.88 1.54
N GLU A 150 -8.48 8.59 2.57
CA GLU A 150 -7.78 9.76 3.08
C GLU A 150 -6.31 9.46 3.43
N ALA A 151 -6.05 8.30 4.05
CA ALA A 151 -4.69 7.92 4.43
C ALA A 151 -3.76 7.70 3.24
N ASP A 152 -4.30 7.36 2.06
CA ASP A 152 -3.52 7.13 0.85
C ASP A 152 -3.16 8.42 0.10
N LEU A 153 -3.87 9.50 0.33
CA LEU A 153 -3.64 10.77 -0.39
C LEU A 153 -2.19 11.27 -0.29
N PRO A 154 -1.57 11.40 0.89
CA PRO A 154 -0.18 11.84 0.96
C PRO A 154 0.80 10.85 0.32
N ILE A 155 0.46 9.56 0.33
CA ILE A 155 1.27 8.53 -0.32
C ILE A 155 1.24 8.71 -1.84
N ILE A 156 0.06 8.93 -2.40
CA ILE A 156 -0.10 9.17 -3.84
C ILE A 156 0.63 10.45 -4.27
N ASP A 157 0.55 11.52 -3.48
CA ASP A 157 1.29 12.74 -3.77
C ASP A 157 2.80 12.51 -3.81
N ALA A 158 3.34 11.79 -2.82
CA ALA A 158 4.76 11.45 -2.78
C ALA A 158 5.16 10.55 -3.96
N PHE A 159 4.29 9.61 -4.31
CA PHE A 159 4.52 8.72 -5.45
C PHE A 159 4.63 9.51 -6.77
N VAL A 160 3.71 10.43 -7.01
CA VAL A 160 3.73 11.27 -8.23
C VAL A 160 5.01 12.12 -8.29
N VAL A 161 5.40 12.71 -7.16
CA VAL A 161 6.65 13.48 -7.07
C VAL A 161 7.86 12.60 -7.38
N ARG A 162 7.90 11.39 -6.83
CA ARG A 162 9.00 10.45 -7.06
C ARG A 162 9.13 10.08 -8.54
N LEU A 163 8.02 9.97 -9.26
CA LEU A 163 8.04 9.70 -10.69
C LEU A 163 8.50 10.90 -11.53
N GLY A 164 8.69 12.07 -10.93
CA GLY A 164 9.08 13.29 -11.64
C GLY A 164 7.95 13.89 -12.46
N ARG A 165 6.70 13.74 -12.01
CA ARG A 165 5.51 14.17 -12.76
C ARG A 165 4.67 15.18 -12.01
#